data_c264b884d3c6edf41c893d57e758627c
#
_entry.id   c264b884d3c6edf41c893d57e758627c
#
_cell.length_a   1.000
_cell.length_b   1.000
_cell.length_c   1.000
_cell.angle_alpha   90.00
_cell.angle_beta   90.00
_cell.angle_gamma   90.00
#
_symmetry.space_group_name_H-M   'P 1'
#
loop_
_entity.id
_entity.type
_entity.pdbx_description
1 polymer ?
#
loop_
_entity_poly.entity_id
_entity_poly.type
_entity_poly.pdbx_seq_one_letter_code
_entity_poly.pdbx_strand_id
1 'polypeptide(L)'
;LGDVYKRQVIYPTAPQNKVEESKKVLKQLIAKYHITLISVGNGTASRESEQIIVELLKELPVTVRYVIVNEAGASVYSASKLAAEEFPNFDVGQRSATSMARRLQDPLAELVKIDPKSIGVGQYQHDMNQKKLSEALGGVVEDCVNKVGVDLNTASASLLEYISGISKAIAKNIVAYREENGQFTDRKE
;
A
#
# COMPACT_ATOMS: atom_id res chain seq x y z
N LEU A 1 -7.89 3.36 -14.72
CA LEU A 1 -7.38 1.97 -14.70
C LEU A 1 -7.85 1.33 -13.42
N GLY A 2 -8.87 0.45 -13.52
CA GLY A 2 -9.36 -0.27 -12.36
C GLY A 2 -8.29 -1.23 -11.84
N ASP A 3 -8.05 -1.21 -10.54
CA ASP A 3 -7.16 -2.14 -9.88
C ASP A 3 -7.73 -3.55 -9.97
N VAL A 4 -7.00 -4.46 -10.62
CA VAL A 4 -7.39 -5.87 -10.70
C VAL A 4 -6.72 -6.62 -9.56
N TYR A 5 -7.50 -6.97 -8.54
CA TYR A 5 -7.01 -7.77 -7.43
C TYR A 5 -7.21 -9.26 -7.70
N LYS A 6 -6.11 -9.99 -7.90
CA LYS A 6 -6.09 -11.45 -7.87
C LYS A 6 -5.43 -11.90 -6.59
N ARG A 7 -6.13 -12.77 -5.86
CA ARG A 7 -5.72 -13.30 -4.57
C ARG A 7 -5.31 -14.75 -4.75
N GLN A 8 -4.09 -15.06 -4.36
CA GLN A 8 -3.61 -16.43 -4.26
C GLN A 8 -2.59 -16.51 -3.15
N VAL A 9 -2.74 -17.52 -2.30
CA VAL A 9 -1.77 -17.81 -1.25
C VAL A 9 -0.77 -18.79 -1.82
N ILE A 10 0.52 -18.50 -1.63
CA ILE A 10 1.64 -19.37 -1.97
C ILE A 10 2.48 -19.60 -0.72
N TYR A 11 3.15 -20.72 -0.65
CA TYR A 11 3.95 -21.13 0.52
C TYR A 11 5.40 -21.46 0.12
N PRO A 12 6.17 -20.49 -0.36
CA PRO A 12 7.51 -20.73 -0.88
C PRO A 12 8.56 -21.00 0.20
N THR A 13 8.28 -20.58 1.46
CA THR A 13 9.21 -20.67 2.58
C THR A 13 8.78 -21.72 3.60
N ALA A 14 9.65 -21.97 4.59
CA ALA A 14 9.35 -22.90 5.71
C ALA A 14 8.04 -22.50 6.42
N PRO A 15 7.27 -23.46 6.95
CA PRO A 15 7.55 -24.90 6.98
C PRO A 15 7.16 -25.66 5.71
N GLN A 16 6.34 -25.09 4.81
CA GLN A 16 5.78 -25.82 3.66
C GLN A 16 6.78 -26.02 2.51
N ASN A 17 7.68 -25.07 2.29
CA ASN A 17 8.73 -25.11 1.26
C ASN A 17 8.23 -25.51 -0.15
N LYS A 18 7.04 -25.05 -0.55
CA LYS A 18 6.44 -25.33 -1.86
C LYS A 18 6.98 -24.40 -2.93
N VAL A 19 8.29 -24.41 -3.14
CA VAL A 19 8.98 -23.45 -4.02
C VAL A 19 8.53 -23.60 -5.46
N GLU A 20 8.56 -24.80 -6.04
CA GLU A 20 8.22 -25.03 -7.45
C GLU A 20 6.74 -24.75 -7.75
N GLU A 21 5.84 -25.12 -6.84
CA GLU A 21 4.41 -24.79 -6.94
C GLU A 21 4.21 -23.28 -6.94
N SER A 22 4.90 -22.56 -6.04
CA SER A 22 4.85 -21.11 -5.93
C SER A 22 5.40 -20.43 -7.18
N LYS A 23 6.54 -20.88 -7.71
CA LYS A 23 7.12 -20.38 -8.97
C LYS A 23 6.16 -20.56 -10.14
N LYS A 24 5.50 -21.72 -10.24
CA LYS A 24 4.50 -22.00 -11.29
C LYS A 24 3.34 -21.01 -11.25
N VAL A 25 2.80 -20.75 -10.05
CA VAL A 25 1.73 -19.78 -9.85
C VAL A 25 2.18 -18.38 -10.26
N LEU A 26 3.35 -17.94 -9.80
CA LEU A 26 3.90 -16.62 -10.13
C LEU A 26 4.12 -16.45 -11.63
N LYS A 27 4.67 -17.45 -12.32
CA LYS A 27 4.83 -17.43 -13.79
C LYS A 27 3.48 -17.26 -14.51
N GLN A 28 2.44 -17.98 -14.07
CA GLN A 28 1.10 -17.85 -14.63
C GLN A 28 0.52 -16.45 -14.43
N LEU A 29 0.68 -15.86 -13.24
CA LEU A 29 0.20 -14.50 -12.95
C LEU A 29 0.97 -13.46 -13.76
N ILE A 30 2.30 -13.57 -13.85
CA ILE A 30 3.14 -12.68 -14.62
C ILE A 30 2.74 -12.69 -16.11
N ALA A 31 2.59 -13.86 -16.69
CA ALA A 31 2.19 -14.00 -18.09
C ALA A 31 0.77 -13.50 -18.34
N LYS A 32 -0.17 -13.83 -17.45
CA LYS A 32 -1.59 -13.48 -17.61
C LYS A 32 -1.86 -11.99 -17.50
N TYR A 33 -1.18 -11.31 -16.57
CA TYR A 33 -1.42 -9.89 -16.24
C TYR A 33 -0.32 -8.97 -16.74
N HIS A 34 0.66 -9.50 -17.51
CA HIS A 34 1.79 -8.73 -18.02
C HIS A 34 2.51 -7.96 -16.91
N ILE A 35 2.77 -8.63 -15.77
CA ILE A 35 3.40 -8.02 -14.60
C ILE A 35 4.85 -7.67 -14.96
N THR A 36 5.25 -6.45 -14.70
CA THR A 36 6.60 -5.93 -14.96
C THR A 36 7.37 -5.63 -13.67
N LEU A 37 6.67 -5.56 -12.52
CA LEU A 37 7.25 -5.20 -11.23
C LEU A 37 6.62 -6.02 -10.11
N ILE A 38 7.48 -6.53 -9.21
CA ILE A 38 7.10 -7.29 -8.01
C ILE A 38 7.55 -6.51 -6.77
N SER A 39 6.64 -6.26 -5.83
CA SER A 39 6.98 -5.72 -4.51
C SER A 39 7.19 -6.85 -3.51
N VAL A 40 8.25 -6.76 -2.72
CA VAL A 40 8.59 -7.73 -1.67
C VAL A 40 8.77 -6.97 -0.36
N GLY A 41 8.08 -7.38 0.70
CA GLY A 41 8.27 -6.80 2.03
C GLY A 41 9.65 -7.09 2.59
N ASN A 42 10.14 -6.21 3.47
CA ASN A 42 11.47 -6.34 4.11
C ASN A 42 11.42 -6.99 5.50
N GLY A 43 10.32 -7.66 5.84
CA GLY A 43 10.14 -8.29 7.14
C GLY A 43 10.66 -9.73 7.24
N THR A 44 9.96 -10.54 8.03
CA THR A 44 10.29 -11.95 8.25
C THR A 44 10.30 -12.72 6.93
N ALA A 45 11.30 -13.59 6.74
CA ALA A 45 11.50 -14.39 5.52
C ALA A 45 11.69 -13.58 4.23
N SER A 46 12.06 -12.31 4.33
CA SER A 46 12.29 -11.46 3.14
C SER A 46 13.45 -11.95 2.29
N ARG A 47 14.53 -12.42 2.91
CA ARG A 47 15.72 -12.95 2.21
C ARG A 47 15.42 -14.22 1.45
N GLU A 48 14.70 -15.15 2.06
CA GLU A 48 14.28 -16.40 1.42
C GLU A 48 13.32 -16.10 0.26
N SER A 49 12.38 -15.19 0.46
CA SER A 49 11.45 -14.75 -0.58
C SER A 49 12.19 -14.07 -1.74
N GLU A 50 13.17 -13.22 -1.46
CA GLU A 50 14.00 -12.57 -2.46
C GLU A 50 14.78 -13.59 -3.28
N GLN A 51 15.41 -14.58 -2.65
CA GLN A 51 16.15 -15.64 -3.34
C GLN A 51 15.27 -16.39 -4.34
N ILE A 52 14.07 -16.79 -3.91
CA ILE A 52 13.10 -17.49 -4.75
C ILE A 52 12.66 -16.62 -5.94
N ILE A 53 12.45 -15.32 -5.71
CA ILE A 53 12.11 -14.39 -6.78
C ILE A 53 13.28 -14.23 -7.76
N VAL A 54 14.50 -14.06 -7.28
CA VAL A 54 15.70 -13.97 -8.14
C VAL A 54 15.86 -15.21 -9.02
N GLU A 55 15.64 -16.40 -8.45
CA GLU A 55 15.64 -17.65 -9.24
C GLU A 55 14.52 -17.67 -10.26
N LEU A 56 13.30 -17.32 -9.86
CA LEU A 56 12.15 -17.21 -10.76
C LEU A 56 12.44 -16.28 -11.95
N LEU A 57 13.01 -15.10 -11.67
CA LEU A 57 13.30 -14.12 -12.71
C LEU A 57 14.30 -14.62 -13.77
N LYS A 58 15.24 -15.49 -13.41
CA LYS A 58 16.18 -16.13 -14.37
C LYS A 58 15.48 -17.12 -15.30
N GLU A 59 14.34 -17.65 -14.87
CA GLU A 59 13.57 -18.64 -15.65
C GLU A 59 12.51 -18.00 -16.57
N LEU A 60 12.29 -16.70 -16.45
CA LEU A 60 11.27 -15.99 -17.21
C LEU A 60 11.77 -15.56 -18.60
N PRO A 61 10.95 -15.70 -19.66
CA PRO A 61 11.27 -15.23 -20.99
C PRO A 61 11.08 -13.70 -21.16
N VAL A 62 10.58 -13.03 -20.13
CA VAL A 62 10.26 -11.59 -20.11
C VAL A 62 11.00 -10.89 -18.99
N THR A 63 11.30 -9.61 -19.17
CA THR A 63 11.96 -8.82 -18.13
C THR A 63 10.96 -8.38 -17.08
N VAL A 64 11.13 -8.89 -15.88
CA VAL A 64 10.40 -8.46 -14.67
C VAL A 64 11.42 -7.95 -13.66
N ARG A 65 11.07 -6.90 -12.94
CA ARG A 65 11.89 -6.32 -11.87
C ARG A 65 11.25 -6.61 -10.51
N TYR A 66 12.04 -6.54 -9.46
CA TYR A 66 11.51 -6.56 -8.09
C TYR A 66 12.08 -5.40 -7.27
N VAL A 67 11.35 -5.00 -6.24
CA VAL A 67 11.75 -3.95 -5.30
C VAL A 67 11.43 -4.41 -3.89
N ILE A 68 12.40 -4.22 -2.99
CA ILE A 68 12.18 -4.42 -1.55
C ILE A 68 11.46 -3.19 -1.01
N VAL A 69 10.30 -3.42 -0.40
CA VAL A 69 9.43 -2.36 0.14
C VAL A 69 9.43 -2.43 1.66
N ASN A 70 9.58 -1.28 2.29
CA ASN A 70 9.46 -1.18 3.74
C ASN A 70 8.03 -1.50 4.18
N GLU A 71 7.87 -2.50 5.07
CA GLU A 71 6.57 -2.94 5.59
C GLU A 71 6.17 -2.30 6.92
N ALA A 72 6.94 -1.31 7.42
CA ALA A 72 6.62 -0.63 8.67
C ALA A 72 5.16 -0.15 8.68
N GLY A 73 4.43 -0.45 9.76
CA GLY A 73 3.02 -0.12 9.92
C GLY A 73 2.03 -0.90 9.04
N ALA A 74 2.47 -1.80 8.15
CA ALA A 74 1.56 -2.56 7.29
C ALA A 74 0.61 -3.46 8.10
N SER A 75 1.08 -4.06 9.20
CA SER A 75 0.25 -4.85 10.11
C SER A 75 -0.80 -4.00 10.82
N VAL A 76 -0.46 -2.78 11.21
CA VAL A 76 -1.38 -1.83 11.85
C VAL A 76 -2.48 -1.43 10.87
N TYR A 77 -2.11 -1.07 9.64
CA TYR A 77 -3.08 -0.74 8.60
C TYR A 77 -4.01 -1.93 8.31
N SER A 78 -3.46 -3.11 8.04
CA SER A 78 -4.23 -4.28 7.62
C SER A 78 -5.26 -4.76 8.67
N ALA A 79 -5.01 -4.49 9.95
CA ALA A 79 -5.94 -4.76 11.06
C ALA A 79 -6.90 -3.58 11.33
N SER A 80 -6.74 -2.44 10.67
CA SER A 80 -7.54 -1.25 10.92
C SER A 80 -8.96 -1.36 10.35
N LYS A 81 -9.86 -0.56 10.91
CA LYS A 81 -11.23 -0.41 10.38
C LYS A 81 -11.23 0.10 8.95
N LEU A 82 -10.33 1.05 8.62
CA LEU A 82 -10.16 1.58 7.28
C LEU A 82 -9.86 0.48 6.26
N ALA A 83 -8.89 -0.40 6.56
CA ALA A 83 -8.56 -1.51 5.68
C ALA A 83 -9.70 -2.52 5.54
N ALA A 84 -10.51 -2.71 6.60
CA ALA A 84 -11.70 -3.54 6.54
C ALA A 84 -12.79 -2.93 5.66
N GLU A 85 -12.95 -1.62 5.66
CA GLU A 85 -13.87 -0.89 4.79
C GLU A 85 -13.39 -0.89 3.32
N GLU A 86 -12.10 -0.68 3.08
CA GLU A 86 -11.53 -0.72 1.72
C GLU A 86 -11.55 -2.13 1.10
N PHE A 87 -11.32 -3.16 1.92
CA PHE A 87 -11.22 -4.55 1.48
C PHE A 87 -12.02 -5.49 2.38
N PRO A 88 -13.36 -5.44 2.36
CA PRO A 88 -14.21 -6.22 3.27
C PRO A 88 -14.04 -7.74 3.11
N ASN A 89 -13.71 -8.18 1.89
CA ASN A 89 -13.56 -9.59 1.56
C ASN A 89 -12.11 -10.11 1.61
N PHE A 90 -11.17 -9.29 2.08
CA PHE A 90 -9.76 -9.68 2.21
C PHE A 90 -9.44 -10.02 3.65
N ASP A 91 -8.61 -11.04 3.86
CA ASP A 91 -7.98 -11.26 5.15
C ASP A 91 -6.87 -10.23 5.42
N VAL A 92 -6.34 -10.24 6.64
CA VAL A 92 -5.30 -9.30 7.09
C VAL A 92 -4.03 -9.41 6.25
N GLY A 93 -3.63 -10.62 5.86
CA GLY A 93 -2.46 -10.86 5.01
C GLY A 93 -2.65 -10.30 3.60
N GLN A 94 -3.83 -10.49 3.03
CA GLN A 94 -4.17 -9.96 1.71
C GLN A 94 -4.24 -8.43 1.69
N ARG A 95 -4.78 -7.81 2.74
CA ARG A 95 -4.78 -6.34 2.91
C ARG A 95 -3.36 -5.79 3.02
N SER A 96 -2.50 -6.46 3.79
CA SER A 96 -1.10 -6.11 3.91
C SER A 96 -0.36 -6.19 2.57
N ALA A 97 -0.51 -7.30 1.85
CA ALA A 97 0.12 -7.49 0.54
C ALA A 97 -0.32 -6.43 -0.48
N THR A 98 -1.62 -6.10 -0.50
CA THR A 98 -2.16 -5.04 -1.36
C THR A 98 -1.56 -3.67 -1.02
N SER A 99 -1.48 -3.34 0.27
CA SER A 99 -0.84 -2.10 0.73
C SER A 99 0.63 -2.03 0.31
N MET A 100 1.37 -3.14 0.42
CA MET A 100 2.77 -3.20 -0.03
C MET A 100 2.92 -2.90 -1.52
N ALA A 101 2.04 -3.43 -2.37
CA ALA A 101 2.04 -3.13 -3.79
C ALA A 101 1.69 -1.65 -4.08
N ARG A 102 0.69 -1.11 -3.39
CA ARG A 102 0.26 0.28 -3.53
C ARG A 102 1.32 1.29 -3.08
N ARG A 103 2.16 0.94 -2.09
CA ARG A 103 3.30 1.78 -1.68
C ARG A 103 4.29 2.07 -2.82
N LEU A 104 4.38 1.18 -3.81
CA LEU A 104 5.18 1.43 -5.01
C LEU A 104 4.47 2.32 -6.02
N GLN A 105 3.15 2.26 -6.09
CA GLN A 105 2.36 3.06 -7.03
C GLN A 105 2.22 4.50 -6.54
N ASP A 106 1.78 4.68 -5.30
CA ASP A 106 1.60 5.96 -4.64
C ASP A 106 1.92 5.84 -3.15
N PRO A 107 3.21 6.02 -2.77
CA PRO A 107 3.63 5.88 -1.38
C PRO A 107 2.92 6.83 -0.44
N LEU A 108 2.63 8.05 -0.86
CA LEU A 108 1.99 9.04 -0.01
C LEU A 108 0.55 8.64 0.30
N ALA A 109 -0.23 8.23 -0.71
CA ALA A 109 -1.61 7.79 -0.55
C ALA A 109 -1.76 6.59 0.39
N GLU A 110 -0.78 5.69 0.43
CA GLU A 110 -0.79 4.55 1.34
C GLU A 110 -0.27 4.88 2.74
N LEU A 111 0.83 5.62 2.84
CA LEU A 111 1.46 5.89 4.13
C LEU A 111 0.63 6.81 5.03
N VAL A 112 -0.16 7.72 4.47
CA VAL A 112 -1.07 8.59 5.26
C VAL A 112 -2.20 7.82 5.95
N LYS A 113 -2.47 6.58 5.56
CA LYS A 113 -3.45 5.70 6.22
C LYS A 113 -2.95 5.12 7.55
N ILE A 114 -1.65 5.28 7.84
CA ILE A 114 -0.99 4.73 9.01
C ILE A 114 -0.66 5.88 9.97
N ASP A 115 -1.02 5.71 11.26
CA ASP A 115 -0.56 6.66 12.28
C ASP A 115 0.98 6.70 12.28
N PRO A 116 1.61 7.88 12.08
CA PRO A 116 3.06 8.02 12.04
C PRO A 116 3.77 7.43 13.26
N LYS A 117 3.13 7.42 14.43
CA LYS A 117 3.67 6.78 15.64
C LYS A 117 3.87 5.27 15.49
N SER A 118 3.11 4.63 14.60
CA SER A 118 3.19 3.19 14.36
C SER A 118 4.37 2.77 13.50
N ILE A 119 5.02 3.70 12.80
CA ILE A 119 6.23 3.44 11.99
C ILE A 119 7.53 3.78 12.73
N GLY A 120 7.43 4.25 13.98
CA GLY A 120 8.58 4.58 14.82
C GLY A 120 9.19 5.94 14.49
N VAL A 121 8.91 6.92 15.34
CA VAL A 121 9.39 8.31 15.16
C VAL A 121 10.74 8.51 15.83
N GLY A 122 10.99 7.82 16.95
CA GLY A 122 12.23 7.94 17.69
C GLY A 122 12.30 7.04 18.91
N GLN A 123 13.51 6.87 19.43
CA GLN A 123 13.81 5.98 20.56
C GLN A 123 13.01 6.34 21.82
N TYR A 124 12.80 7.63 22.07
CA TYR A 124 12.11 8.15 23.26
C TYR A 124 10.65 8.53 23.01
N GLN A 125 10.05 8.05 21.96
CA GLN A 125 8.68 8.36 21.59
C GLN A 125 7.68 8.04 22.73
N HIS A 126 7.90 7.00 23.50
CA HIS A 126 7.03 6.59 24.59
C HIS A 126 7.11 7.51 25.83
N ASP A 127 8.22 8.23 26.00
CA ASP A 127 8.45 9.16 27.11
C ASP A 127 7.86 10.55 26.83
N MET A 128 7.43 10.79 25.61
CA MET A 128 6.86 12.07 25.17
C MET A 128 5.36 12.17 25.50
N ASN A 129 4.85 13.40 25.62
CA ASN A 129 3.41 13.64 25.71
C ASN A 129 2.75 13.19 24.40
N GLN A 130 1.97 12.11 24.44
CA GLN A 130 1.40 11.45 23.27
C GLN A 130 0.43 12.34 22.49
N LYS A 131 -0.28 13.26 23.15
CA LYS A 131 -1.18 14.21 22.50
C LYS A 131 -0.39 15.22 21.67
N LYS A 132 0.62 15.85 22.27
CA LYS A 132 1.49 16.81 21.59
C LYS A 132 2.26 16.16 20.44
N LEU A 133 2.73 14.91 20.63
CA LEU A 133 3.40 14.16 19.58
C LEU A 133 2.46 13.91 18.39
N SER A 134 1.23 13.48 18.64
CA SER A 134 0.24 13.27 17.57
C SER A 134 -0.08 14.55 16.82
N GLU A 135 -0.26 15.66 17.52
CA GLU A 135 -0.53 16.98 16.92
C GLU A 135 0.64 17.42 16.02
N ALA A 136 1.87 17.31 16.53
CA ALA A 136 3.08 17.69 15.78
C ALA A 136 3.27 16.82 14.53
N LEU A 137 3.10 15.50 14.65
CA LEU A 137 3.22 14.58 13.53
C LEU A 137 2.11 14.78 12.50
N GLY A 138 0.89 15.05 12.94
CA GLY A 138 -0.23 15.41 12.07
C GLY A 138 0.07 16.64 11.23
N GLY A 139 0.60 17.70 11.85
CA GLY A 139 1.04 18.92 11.14
C GLY A 139 2.14 18.64 10.11
N VAL A 140 3.13 17.80 10.43
CA VAL A 140 4.18 17.42 9.48
C VAL A 140 3.60 16.68 8.27
N VAL A 141 2.67 15.74 8.49
CA VAL A 141 2.02 15.00 7.39
C VAL A 141 1.21 15.97 6.51
N GLU A 142 0.43 16.86 7.13
CA GLU A 142 -0.34 17.89 6.41
C GLU A 142 0.56 18.78 5.55
N ASP A 143 1.66 19.28 6.12
CA ASP A 143 2.65 20.09 5.40
C ASP A 143 3.26 19.32 4.21
N CYS A 144 3.61 18.05 4.40
CA CYS A 144 4.18 17.24 3.33
C CYS A 144 3.18 17.01 2.20
N VAL A 145 1.93 16.67 2.53
CA VAL A 145 0.87 16.45 1.53
C VAL A 145 0.58 17.71 0.75
N ASN A 146 0.45 18.86 1.43
CA ASN A 146 0.17 20.12 0.76
C ASN A 146 1.35 20.64 -0.10
N LYS A 147 2.60 20.31 0.26
CA LYS A 147 3.78 20.65 -0.56
C LYS A 147 3.88 19.81 -1.83
N VAL A 148 3.55 18.53 -1.75
CA VAL A 148 3.59 17.62 -2.91
C VAL A 148 2.41 17.89 -3.83
N GLY A 149 1.26 18.24 -3.27
CA GLY A 149 -0.01 18.33 -3.98
C GLY A 149 -0.65 16.97 -4.19
N VAL A 150 -1.90 16.96 -4.57
CA VAL A 150 -2.72 15.75 -4.72
C VAL A 150 -3.53 15.81 -6.00
N ASP A 151 -3.52 14.74 -6.77
CA ASP A 151 -4.39 14.60 -7.93
C ASP A 151 -5.79 14.11 -7.49
N LEU A 152 -6.82 14.93 -7.71
CA LEU A 152 -8.21 14.60 -7.38
C LEU A 152 -8.70 13.32 -8.06
N ASN A 153 -8.16 13.01 -9.22
CA ASN A 153 -8.58 11.85 -10.01
C ASN A 153 -8.02 10.52 -9.50
N THR A 154 -6.96 10.54 -8.71
CA THR A 154 -6.28 9.32 -8.23
C THR A 154 -6.26 9.20 -6.72
N ALA A 155 -6.37 10.32 -6.00
CA ALA A 155 -6.24 10.36 -4.54
C ALA A 155 -7.32 9.56 -3.81
N SER A 156 -6.93 8.92 -2.72
CA SER A 156 -7.87 8.31 -1.76
C SER A 156 -8.53 9.38 -0.88
N ALA A 157 -9.68 9.05 -0.28
CA ALA A 157 -10.33 9.95 0.68
C ALA A 157 -9.39 10.29 1.85
N SER A 158 -8.60 9.32 2.33
CA SER A 158 -7.63 9.52 3.41
C SER A 158 -6.53 10.51 3.06
N LEU A 159 -6.09 10.55 1.80
CA LEU A 159 -5.11 11.53 1.34
C LEU A 159 -5.73 12.93 1.19
N LEU A 160 -6.94 12.99 0.65
CA LEU A 160 -7.67 14.25 0.47
C LEU A 160 -7.96 14.96 1.81
N GLU A 161 -8.16 14.21 2.90
CA GLU A 161 -8.41 14.78 4.23
C GLU A 161 -7.25 15.66 4.76
N TYR A 162 -6.03 15.49 4.22
CA TYR A 162 -4.86 16.32 4.57
C TYR A 162 -4.76 17.61 3.76
N ILE A 163 -5.61 17.80 2.76
CA ILE A 163 -5.62 19.07 1.99
C ILE A 163 -6.40 20.13 2.76
N SER A 164 -5.77 21.30 2.88
CA SER A 164 -6.38 22.43 3.58
C SER A 164 -7.75 22.78 3.00
N GLY A 165 -8.77 22.82 3.87
CA GLY A 165 -10.15 23.11 3.50
C GLY A 165 -10.99 21.88 3.09
N ILE A 166 -10.42 20.69 2.99
CA ILE A 166 -11.14 19.45 2.68
C ILE A 166 -11.42 18.68 3.97
N SER A 167 -12.69 18.66 4.37
CA SER A 167 -13.14 17.82 5.50
C SER A 167 -13.28 16.36 5.06
N LYS A 168 -13.36 15.45 6.03
CA LYS A 168 -13.60 14.03 5.79
C LYS A 168 -14.85 13.74 4.94
N ALA A 169 -15.92 14.53 5.15
CA ALA A 169 -17.15 14.40 4.37
C ALA A 169 -16.92 14.83 2.92
N ILE A 170 -16.23 15.97 2.71
CA ILE A 170 -15.89 16.46 1.37
C ILE A 170 -14.99 15.46 0.65
N ALA A 171 -13.96 14.92 1.30
CA ALA A 171 -13.07 13.92 0.72
C ALA A 171 -13.83 12.68 0.22
N LYS A 172 -14.77 12.15 1.03
CA LYS A 172 -15.62 11.02 0.62
C LYS A 172 -16.52 11.37 -0.55
N ASN A 173 -17.11 12.57 -0.56
CA ASN A 173 -17.96 13.02 -1.65
C ASN A 173 -17.18 13.18 -2.96
N ILE A 174 -15.96 13.68 -2.92
CA ILE A 174 -15.07 13.78 -4.09
C ILE A 174 -14.83 12.38 -4.70
N VAL A 175 -14.49 11.41 -3.86
CA VAL A 175 -14.25 10.03 -4.32
C VAL A 175 -15.53 9.42 -4.90
N ALA A 176 -16.66 9.55 -4.21
CA ALA A 176 -17.95 9.03 -4.68
C ALA A 176 -18.36 9.65 -6.01
N TYR A 177 -18.26 10.99 -6.13
CA TYR A 177 -18.55 11.69 -7.37
C TYR A 177 -17.72 11.18 -8.55
N ARG A 178 -16.41 11.02 -8.32
CA ARG A 178 -15.47 10.49 -9.32
C ARG A 178 -15.82 9.05 -9.76
N GLU A 179 -16.23 8.22 -8.81
CA GLU A 179 -16.63 6.84 -9.11
C GLU A 179 -17.92 6.76 -9.93
N GLU A 180 -18.86 7.69 -9.71
CA GLU A 180 -20.13 7.75 -10.42
C GLU A 180 -20.06 8.46 -11.77
N ASN A 181 -19.29 9.55 -11.85
CA ASN A 181 -19.29 10.47 -13.01
C ASN A 181 -18.01 10.40 -13.85
N GLY A 182 -16.99 9.69 -13.39
CA GLY A 182 -15.68 9.63 -14.04
C GLY A 182 -14.72 10.71 -13.54
N GLN A 183 -13.65 10.92 -14.30
CA GLN A 183 -12.59 11.86 -13.92
C GLN A 183 -13.04 13.31 -14.01
N PHE A 184 -12.58 14.13 -13.08
CA PHE A 184 -12.71 15.59 -13.17
C PHE A 184 -11.91 16.11 -14.35
N THR A 185 -12.52 16.91 -15.21
CA THR A 185 -11.91 17.48 -16.42
C THR A 185 -11.71 19.00 -16.32
N ASP A 186 -12.46 19.66 -15.43
CA ASP A 186 -12.40 21.13 -15.21
C ASP A 186 -12.38 21.42 -13.71
N ARG A 187 -11.75 22.53 -13.33
CA ARG A 187 -11.74 23.06 -11.95
C ARG A 187 -13.12 23.45 -11.42
N LYS A 188 -14.10 23.62 -12.29
CA LYS A 188 -15.47 24.00 -11.91
C LYS A 188 -16.35 22.83 -11.52
N GLU A 189 -15.97 21.63 -11.91
CA GLU A 189 -16.63 20.40 -11.49
C GLU A 189 -16.41 20.12 -10.00
#